data_6fe452bba75dcf576674fe7d0cf0a982
#
_entry.id   6fe452bba75dcf576674fe7d0cf0a982
#
_cell.length_a   1.000
_cell.length_b   1.000
_cell.length_c   1.000
_cell.angle_alpha   90.00
_cell.angle_beta   90.00
_cell.angle_gamma   90.00
#
_symmetry.space_group_name_H-M   'P 1'
#
loop_
_entity.id
_entity.type
_entity.pdbx_description
1 polymer ?
#
loop_
_entity_poly.entity_id
_entity_poly.type
_entity_poly.pdbx_seq_one_letter_code
_entity_poly.pdbx_strand_id
1 'polypeptide(L)'
;DPNLDIRKVKDVFKGFACINLEEEAQLEALKNVTYTRYRPNYIIIEPDDKSLGIRKVMDLMGIEDQDVVVFGDNTNDIKMFRPEWTSIAMGNAVEELKKIADFVTKDADDGGIEHACRHFGWID
;
A
#
# COMPACT_ATOMS: atom_id res chain seq x y z
N ASP A 1 17.86 -12.38 -15.23
CA ASP A 1 18.54 -12.50 -16.53
C ASP A 1 19.81 -11.64 -16.54
N PRO A 2 21.03 -12.26 -16.53
CA PRO A 2 22.30 -11.52 -16.50
C PRO A 2 22.56 -10.70 -17.78
N ASN A 3 21.80 -10.93 -18.83
CA ASN A 3 21.92 -10.23 -20.12
C ASN A 3 20.89 -9.09 -20.27
N LEU A 4 20.04 -8.87 -19.25
CA LEU A 4 19.05 -7.81 -19.30
C LEU A 4 19.73 -6.44 -19.18
N ASP A 5 19.65 -5.63 -20.23
CA ASP A 5 20.00 -4.23 -20.15
C ASP A 5 18.80 -3.44 -19.62
N ILE A 6 18.82 -3.10 -18.34
CA ILE A 6 17.71 -2.39 -17.65
C ILE A 6 17.39 -1.05 -18.32
N ARG A 7 18.35 -0.41 -19.02
CA ARG A 7 18.11 0.84 -19.74
C ARG A 7 17.19 0.68 -20.95
N LYS A 8 16.97 -0.56 -21.41
CA LYS A 8 16.05 -0.89 -22.51
C LYS A 8 14.67 -1.30 -22.03
N VAL A 9 14.48 -1.45 -20.72
CA VAL A 9 13.17 -1.77 -20.13
C VAL A 9 12.34 -0.49 -20.11
N LYS A 10 11.18 -0.52 -20.78
CA LYS A 10 10.30 0.65 -20.89
C LYS A 10 9.52 0.93 -19.60
N ASP A 11 9.06 -0.15 -18.96
CA ASP A 11 8.18 -0.05 -17.80
C ASP A 11 8.80 -0.86 -16.65
N VAL A 12 9.16 -0.16 -15.57
CA VAL A 12 9.61 -0.77 -14.32
C VAL A 12 8.55 -0.47 -13.26
N PHE A 13 7.81 -1.48 -12.84
CA PHE A 13 6.73 -1.33 -11.86
C PHE A 13 7.23 -1.44 -10.42
N LYS A 14 8.32 -2.18 -10.20
CA LYS A 14 8.88 -2.43 -8.88
C LYS A 14 10.37 -2.77 -8.98
N GLY A 15 11.15 -2.23 -8.07
CA GLY A 15 12.57 -2.54 -7.93
C GLY A 15 12.88 -3.09 -6.55
N PHE A 16 13.88 -3.96 -6.46
CA PHE A 16 14.45 -4.44 -5.20
C PHE A 16 15.92 -4.08 -5.15
N ALA A 17 16.38 -3.53 -4.05
CA ALA A 17 17.80 -3.31 -3.81
C ALA A 17 18.21 -3.94 -2.47
N CYS A 18 19.18 -4.85 -2.54
CA CYS A 18 19.80 -5.46 -1.35
C CYS A 18 20.85 -4.51 -0.82
N ILE A 19 20.47 -3.64 0.11
CA ILE A 19 21.32 -2.63 0.73
C ILE A 19 21.00 -2.53 2.24
N ASN A 20 22.03 -2.34 3.05
CA ASN A 20 21.87 -2.05 4.47
C ASN A 20 21.72 -0.54 4.73
N LEU A 21 21.55 -0.14 5.99
CA LEU A 21 21.35 1.26 6.37
C LEU A 21 22.58 2.16 6.10
N GLU A 22 23.78 1.62 6.19
CA GLU A 22 25.02 2.38 5.94
C GLU A 22 25.18 2.65 4.43
N GLU A 23 24.90 1.65 3.61
CA GLU A 23 24.93 1.76 2.15
C GLU A 23 23.82 2.70 1.65
N GLU A 24 22.63 2.63 2.25
CA GLU A 24 21.50 3.50 1.92
C GLU A 24 21.86 4.98 2.08
N ALA A 25 22.52 5.33 3.20
CA ALA A 25 22.92 6.70 3.49
C ALA A 25 23.91 7.27 2.46
N GLN A 26 24.62 6.41 1.73
CA GLN A 26 25.63 6.80 0.74
C GLN A 26 25.05 6.91 -0.70
N LEU A 27 23.84 6.38 -0.94
CA LEU A 27 23.26 6.34 -2.27
C LEU A 27 22.48 7.61 -2.59
N GLU A 28 23.16 8.58 -3.21
CA GLU A 28 22.55 9.83 -3.71
C GLU A 28 21.31 9.58 -4.61
N ALA A 29 21.32 8.48 -5.38
CA ALA A 29 20.22 8.11 -6.29
C ALA A 29 18.88 7.88 -5.53
N LEU A 30 18.92 7.46 -4.28
CA LEU A 30 17.72 7.21 -3.48
C LEU A 30 17.03 8.48 -2.99
N LYS A 31 17.70 9.62 -3.00
CA LYS A 31 17.12 10.91 -2.58
C LYS A 31 15.91 11.35 -3.41
N ASN A 32 15.81 10.86 -4.64
CA ASN A 32 14.76 11.23 -5.59
C ASN A 32 13.82 10.06 -5.92
N VAL A 33 13.87 8.99 -5.15
CA VAL A 33 13.09 7.78 -5.41
C VAL A 33 12.29 7.41 -4.15
N THR A 34 11.03 7.13 -4.33
CA THR A 34 10.20 6.59 -3.24
C THR A 34 10.51 5.12 -3.02
N TYR A 35 10.80 4.76 -1.80
CA TYR A 35 11.06 3.38 -1.42
C TYR A 35 10.59 3.08 -0.01
N THR A 36 10.40 1.81 0.29
CA THR A 36 10.07 1.31 1.62
C THR A 36 11.11 0.28 2.06
N ARG A 37 11.64 0.45 3.29
CA ARG A 37 12.51 -0.55 3.91
C ARG A 37 11.68 -1.58 4.65
N TYR A 38 11.61 -2.78 4.09
CA TYR A 38 10.87 -3.89 4.72
C TYR A 38 11.71 -4.70 5.70
N ARG A 39 13.03 -4.77 5.47
CA ARG A 39 13.97 -5.51 6.32
C ARG A 39 15.32 -4.79 6.36
N PRO A 40 16.17 -5.09 7.37
CA PRO A 40 17.46 -4.41 7.53
C PRO A 40 18.40 -4.47 6.32
N ASN A 41 18.21 -5.44 5.44
CA ASN A 41 19.11 -5.76 4.33
C ASN A 41 18.55 -5.51 2.93
N TYR A 42 17.30 -4.98 2.81
CA TYR A 42 16.79 -4.59 1.50
C TYR A 42 15.70 -3.52 1.55
N ILE A 43 15.58 -2.79 0.45
CA ILE A 43 14.50 -1.84 0.18
C ILE A 43 13.70 -2.28 -1.04
N ILE A 44 12.46 -1.83 -1.09
CA ILE A 44 11.59 -1.97 -2.25
C ILE A 44 11.33 -0.57 -2.80
N ILE A 45 11.62 -0.39 -4.08
CA ILE A 45 11.36 0.83 -4.83
C ILE A 45 10.04 0.63 -5.57
N GLU A 46 9.01 1.35 -5.15
CA GLU A 46 7.68 1.31 -5.74
C GLU A 46 6.95 2.62 -5.46
N PRO A 47 5.91 2.98 -6.23
CA PRO A 47 5.04 4.09 -5.86
C PRO A 47 4.44 3.85 -4.47
N ASP A 48 4.57 4.82 -3.58
CA ASP A 48 4.14 4.70 -2.19
C ASP A 48 2.69 5.18 -1.95
N ASP A 49 2.08 5.77 -2.97
CA ASP A 49 0.70 6.27 -2.89
C ASP A 49 -0.26 5.39 -3.69
N LYS A 50 -0.82 4.39 -3.01
CA LYS A 50 -1.82 3.48 -3.58
C LYS A 50 -3.10 4.21 -3.99
N SER A 51 -3.40 5.38 -3.40
CA SER A 51 -4.59 6.16 -3.70
C SER A 51 -4.63 6.64 -5.16
N LEU A 52 -3.46 6.92 -5.74
CA LEU A 52 -3.37 7.33 -7.15
C LEU A 52 -3.82 6.22 -8.10
N GLY A 53 -3.46 4.97 -7.79
CA GLY A 53 -3.91 3.80 -8.54
C GLY A 53 -5.43 3.58 -8.43
N ILE A 54 -5.95 3.71 -7.21
CA ILE A 54 -7.39 3.60 -6.93
C ILE A 54 -8.16 4.66 -7.74
N ARG A 55 -7.77 5.95 -7.66
CA ARG A 55 -8.43 7.01 -8.42
C ARG A 55 -8.43 6.76 -9.93
N LYS A 56 -7.34 6.26 -10.47
CA LYS A 56 -7.28 5.91 -11.89
C LYS A 56 -8.27 4.81 -12.26
N VAL A 57 -8.47 3.82 -11.40
CA VAL A 57 -9.48 2.77 -11.61
C VAL A 57 -10.89 3.36 -11.49
N MET A 58 -11.14 4.22 -10.51
CA MET A 58 -12.42 4.92 -10.35
C MET A 58 -12.78 5.71 -11.60
N ASP A 59 -11.85 6.52 -12.12
CA ASP A 59 -12.04 7.31 -13.33
C ASP A 59 -12.38 6.44 -14.54
N LEU A 60 -11.68 5.31 -14.70
CA LEU A 60 -11.90 4.38 -15.81
C LEU A 60 -13.25 3.64 -15.73
N MET A 61 -13.73 3.37 -14.51
CA MET A 61 -14.94 2.59 -14.25
C MET A 61 -16.16 3.46 -13.92
N GLY A 62 -15.99 4.77 -13.73
CA GLY A 62 -17.05 5.66 -13.31
C GLY A 62 -17.53 5.41 -11.88
N ILE A 63 -16.60 5.08 -10.98
CA ILE A 63 -16.90 4.80 -9.55
C ILE A 63 -16.83 6.11 -8.78
N GLU A 64 -17.84 6.37 -7.94
CA GLU A 64 -17.88 7.54 -7.04
C GLU A 64 -17.09 7.28 -5.75
N ASP A 65 -16.60 8.34 -5.09
CA ASP A 65 -15.81 8.25 -3.84
C ASP A 65 -16.54 7.44 -2.74
N GLN A 66 -17.84 7.62 -2.62
CA GLN A 66 -18.69 6.95 -1.63
C GLN A 66 -18.80 5.41 -1.82
N ASP A 67 -18.45 4.91 -3.01
CA ASP A 67 -18.51 3.49 -3.35
C ASP A 67 -17.15 2.80 -3.18
N VAL A 68 -16.13 3.54 -2.72
CA VAL A 68 -14.78 3.02 -2.51
C VAL A 68 -14.61 2.57 -1.07
N VAL A 69 -14.14 1.33 -0.91
CA VAL A 69 -13.73 0.76 0.36
C VAL A 69 -12.28 0.32 0.27
N VAL A 70 -11.49 0.71 1.26
CA VAL A 70 -10.08 0.33 1.34
C VAL A 70 -9.78 -0.45 2.61
N PHE A 71 -8.97 -1.50 2.49
CA PHE A 71 -8.47 -2.29 3.61
C PHE A 71 -6.95 -2.10 3.70
N GLY A 72 -6.44 -1.96 4.92
CA GLY A 72 -5.01 -1.82 5.14
C GLY A 72 -4.54 -2.40 6.47
N ASP A 73 -3.23 -2.69 6.53
CA ASP A 73 -2.60 -3.24 7.73
C ASP A 73 -1.28 -2.56 8.10
N ASN A 74 -0.67 -1.79 7.21
CA ASN A 74 0.66 -1.25 7.45
C ASN A 74 0.78 0.24 7.07
N THR A 75 1.92 0.85 7.39
CA THR A 75 2.20 2.28 7.17
C THR A 75 2.14 2.70 5.71
N ASN A 76 2.44 1.79 4.76
CA ASN A 76 2.32 2.05 3.32
C ASN A 76 0.86 2.15 2.83
N ASP A 77 -0.11 1.87 3.70
CA ASP A 77 -1.55 1.98 3.42
C ASP A 77 -2.14 3.32 3.89
N ILE A 78 -1.42 4.08 4.71
CA ILE A 78 -1.91 5.35 5.29
C ILE A 78 -2.43 6.31 4.21
N LYS A 79 -1.73 6.43 3.09
CA LYS A 79 -2.09 7.36 2.02
C LYS A 79 -3.40 7.01 1.29
N MET A 80 -3.86 5.77 1.38
CA MET A 80 -5.15 5.39 0.81
C MET A 80 -6.31 5.47 1.80
N PHE A 81 -6.06 5.73 3.09
CA PHE A 81 -7.09 6.00 4.11
C PHE A 81 -7.53 7.46 4.00
N ARG A 82 -8.31 7.74 3.01
CA ARG A 82 -8.76 9.10 2.66
C ARG A 82 -10.15 9.35 3.24
N PRO A 83 -10.45 10.57 3.70
CA PRO A 83 -11.72 10.88 4.35
C PRO A 83 -12.95 10.74 3.44
N GLU A 84 -12.76 10.72 2.13
CA GLU A 84 -13.82 10.53 1.16
C GLU A 84 -14.16 9.04 0.89
N TRP A 85 -13.35 8.09 1.37
CA TRP A 85 -13.51 6.65 1.18
C TRP A 85 -13.81 5.95 2.51
N THR A 86 -14.47 4.81 2.47
CA THR A 86 -14.60 3.97 3.66
C THR A 86 -13.29 3.22 3.91
N SER A 87 -12.65 3.49 5.04
CA SER A 87 -11.34 2.95 5.41
C SER A 87 -11.45 1.93 6.54
N ILE A 88 -10.91 0.73 6.32
CA ILE A 88 -10.99 -0.39 7.24
C ILE A 88 -9.58 -0.88 7.58
N ALA A 89 -9.18 -0.72 8.84
CA ALA A 89 -7.93 -1.29 9.33
C ALA A 89 -8.12 -2.75 9.75
N MET A 90 -7.20 -3.61 9.34
CA MET A 90 -7.16 -5.00 9.82
C MET A 90 -6.85 -5.03 11.32
N GLY A 91 -7.28 -6.06 12.03
CA GLY A 91 -7.04 -6.21 13.47
C GLY A 91 -5.55 -6.25 13.81
N ASN A 92 -4.75 -6.88 12.95
CA ASN A 92 -3.28 -6.92 13.03
C ASN A 92 -2.59 -5.66 12.47
N ALA A 93 -3.34 -4.60 12.11
CA ALA A 93 -2.76 -3.38 11.54
C ALA A 93 -1.93 -2.62 12.58
N VAL A 94 -1.01 -1.77 12.06
CA VAL A 94 -0.25 -0.83 12.89
C VAL A 94 -1.19 0.19 13.57
N GLU A 95 -0.85 0.61 14.78
CA GLU A 95 -1.70 1.48 15.60
C GLU A 95 -1.99 2.84 14.94
N GLU A 96 -1.04 3.36 14.14
CA GLU A 96 -1.24 4.61 13.39
C GLU A 96 -2.38 4.48 12.38
N LEU A 97 -2.47 3.34 11.70
CA LEU A 97 -3.53 3.09 10.73
C LEU A 97 -4.89 2.88 11.40
N LYS A 98 -4.93 2.14 12.51
CA LYS A 98 -6.16 1.93 13.30
C LYS A 98 -6.77 3.23 13.80
N LYS A 99 -5.93 4.24 14.14
CA LYS A 99 -6.39 5.54 14.64
C LYS A 99 -7.11 6.39 13.60
N ILE A 100 -6.82 6.18 12.33
CA ILE A 100 -7.39 6.98 11.23
C ILE A 100 -8.44 6.20 10.43
N ALA A 101 -8.65 4.93 10.74
CA ALA A 101 -9.64 4.08 10.10
C ALA A 101 -11.06 4.40 10.58
N ASP A 102 -12.05 4.29 9.69
CA ASP A 102 -13.46 4.37 10.05
C ASP A 102 -13.91 3.13 10.84
N PHE A 103 -13.29 1.98 10.56
CA PHE A 103 -13.58 0.73 11.25
C PHE A 103 -12.31 -0.12 11.40
N VAL A 104 -12.17 -0.76 12.57
CA VAL A 104 -11.14 -1.76 12.81
C VAL A 104 -11.80 -3.13 12.84
N THR A 105 -11.44 -3.98 11.89
CA THR A 105 -11.97 -5.34 11.79
C THR A 105 -11.09 -6.35 12.55
N LYS A 106 -11.34 -7.65 12.34
CA LYS A 106 -10.51 -8.73 12.87
C LYS A 106 -9.18 -8.85 12.14
N ASP A 107 -8.29 -9.68 12.67
CA ASP A 107 -7.00 -9.97 12.04
C ASP A 107 -7.19 -10.60 10.64
N ALA A 108 -6.17 -10.48 9.81
CA ALA A 108 -6.22 -10.97 8.43
C ALA A 108 -6.42 -12.51 8.37
N ASP A 109 -5.84 -13.25 9.32
CA ASP A 109 -5.93 -14.70 9.45
C ASP A 109 -7.18 -15.16 10.23
N ASP A 110 -7.96 -14.24 10.83
CA ASP A 110 -9.25 -14.50 11.50
C ASP A 110 -10.46 -13.99 10.68
N GLY A 111 -10.34 -13.99 9.37
CA GLY A 111 -11.45 -13.63 8.48
C GLY A 111 -11.84 -12.14 8.54
N GLY A 112 -10.89 -11.23 8.80
CA GLY A 112 -11.16 -9.82 9.02
C GLY A 112 -11.89 -9.13 7.86
N ILE A 113 -11.59 -9.47 6.62
CA ILE A 113 -12.29 -8.87 5.45
C ILE A 113 -13.76 -9.33 5.45
N GLU A 114 -14.02 -10.63 5.60
CA GLU A 114 -15.39 -11.15 5.68
C GLU A 114 -16.17 -10.53 6.84
N HIS A 115 -15.54 -10.42 8.01
CA HIS A 115 -16.17 -9.80 9.18
C HIS A 115 -16.58 -8.35 8.88
N ALA A 116 -15.73 -7.55 8.25
CA ALA A 116 -16.07 -6.18 7.86
C ALA A 116 -17.20 -6.15 6.82
N CYS A 117 -17.13 -6.99 5.79
CA CYS A 117 -18.20 -7.06 4.77
C CYS A 117 -19.56 -7.40 5.35
N ARG A 118 -19.61 -8.31 6.33
CA ARG A 118 -20.85 -8.62 7.07
C ARG A 118 -21.30 -7.47 7.96
N HIS A 119 -20.37 -6.81 8.65
CA HIS A 119 -20.67 -5.66 9.51
C HIS A 119 -21.36 -4.53 8.74
N PHE A 120 -20.91 -4.26 7.53
CA PHE A 120 -21.47 -3.23 6.67
C PHE A 120 -22.65 -3.72 5.79
N GLY A 121 -23.02 -5.01 5.87
CA GLY A 121 -24.12 -5.59 5.12
C GLY A 121 -23.85 -5.71 3.61
N TRP A 122 -22.60 -5.80 3.21
CA TRP A 122 -22.23 -6.00 1.80
C TRP A 122 -22.32 -7.47 1.36
N ILE A 123 -22.28 -8.36 2.31
CA ILE A 123 -22.49 -9.81 2.10
C ILE A 123 -23.41 -10.37 3.21
N ASP A 124 -24.10 -11.50 2.92
CA ASP A 124 -24.97 -12.25 3.84
C ASP A 124 -24.18 -13.05 4.88
#